data_83ea5193775638cecfd3d86dc97b7fc2
#
_entry.id   83ea5193775638cecfd3d86dc97b7fc2
#
_cell.length_a   1.000
_cell.length_b   1.000
_cell.length_c   1.000
_cell.angle_alpha   90.00
_cell.angle_beta   90.00
_cell.angle_gamma   90.00
#
_symmetry.space_group_name_H-M   'P 1'
#
loop_
_entity.id
_entity.type
_entity.pdbx_description
1 polymer ?
#
loop_
_entity_poly.entity_id
_entity_poly.type
_entity_poly.pdbx_seq_one_letter_code
_entity_poly.pdbx_strand_id
1 'polypeptide(L)'
;MKKNQEERQSRFALPLLFSAATFGILFVSVLVAGITVYILAYFRLLPGGAETLETAYLLLLMAFISVVVGMAISAFVMKLPLKPITRMITQMNRLAAGDFDARLHFGKPLGSHPSFAEAAQSFNKMAEELGNTEMLRADFINNFSHEFKTPIVSVAGFAKLLKHGNLTEQQKQEYINVIEEESLRLAAMATNVLNLTKVENQKILADVTRYNLSEQIRSCVLLLENKWTRRALNFELEFGEYDIQANEELLKQVWINLLDNAVKFSPAGGTVNVRIARRGRVVTVSVTNSGNAVAPEEQEKIFNKFYQVDKSHATEGNGIGLAIAKQVVLLHKGGISVENGDGTVTFKVTLPVGCED
;
A
#
# COMPACT_ATOMS: atom_id res chain seq x y z
N MET A 1 5.74 -8.44 29.92
CA MET A 1 4.78 -9.30 30.63
C MET A 1 3.60 -8.54 31.23
N LYS A 2 3.76 -7.38 31.89
CA LYS A 2 2.62 -6.58 32.44
C LYS A 2 1.59 -6.14 31.39
N LYS A 3 2.02 -5.68 30.22
CA LYS A 3 1.14 -5.20 29.13
C LYS A 3 0.20 -6.31 28.60
N ASN A 4 0.68 -7.55 28.49
CA ASN A 4 -0.13 -8.70 28.07
C ASN A 4 -1.15 -9.16 29.13
N GLN A 5 -0.91 -8.89 30.41
CA GLN A 5 -1.86 -9.18 31.48
C GLN A 5 -2.99 -8.13 31.53
N GLU A 6 -2.68 -6.87 31.34
CA GLU A 6 -3.67 -5.79 31.27
C GLU A 6 -4.57 -5.93 30.04
N GLU A 7 -4.03 -6.30 28.87
CA GLU A 7 -4.83 -6.58 27.67
C GLU A 7 -5.74 -7.81 27.83
N ARG A 8 -5.28 -8.87 28.51
CA ARG A 8 -6.14 -10.04 28.82
C ARG A 8 -7.27 -9.66 29.79
N GLN A 9 -6.99 -8.90 30.84
CA GLN A 9 -8.01 -8.48 31.80
C GLN A 9 -9.08 -7.57 31.13
N SER A 10 -8.68 -6.70 30.19
CA SER A 10 -9.61 -5.81 29.49
C SER A 10 -10.53 -6.55 28.50
N ARG A 11 -10.06 -7.64 27.89
CA ARG A 11 -10.89 -8.46 26.98
C ARG A 11 -12.02 -9.20 27.68
N PHE A 12 -11.85 -9.55 28.97
CA PHE A 12 -12.90 -10.17 29.78
C PHE A 12 -13.89 -9.16 30.39
N ALA A 13 -13.55 -7.87 30.42
CA ALA A 13 -14.40 -6.85 31.03
C ALA A 13 -15.72 -6.64 30.26
N LEU A 14 -15.71 -6.75 28.94
CA LEU A 14 -16.91 -6.56 28.12
C LEU A 14 -17.97 -7.67 28.31
N PRO A 15 -17.64 -8.97 28.23
CA PRO A 15 -18.56 -10.06 28.55
C PRO A 15 -19.10 -9.98 29.98
N LEU A 16 -18.22 -9.61 30.94
CA LEU A 16 -18.62 -9.45 32.34
C LEU A 16 -19.59 -8.29 32.53
N LEU A 17 -19.40 -7.17 31.83
CA LEU A 17 -20.30 -6.03 31.83
C LEU A 17 -21.68 -6.37 31.24
N PHE A 18 -21.72 -7.12 30.14
CA PHE A 18 -22.97 -7.61 29.55
C PHE A 18 -23.68 -8.60 30.48
N SER A 19 -22.95 -9.51 31.10
CA SER A 19 -23.48 -10.44 32.07
C SER A 19 -24.04 -9.71 33.30
N ALA A 20 -23.32 -8.74 33.84
CA ALA A 20 -23.77 -7.92 34.96
C ALA A 20 -25.03 -7.08 34.60
N ALA A 21 -25.08 -6.53 33.36
CA ALA A 21 -26.25 -5.79 32.89
C ALA A 21 -27.49 -6.69 32.75
N THR A 22 -27.34 -7.92 32.20
CA THR A 22 -28.46 -8.87 32.09
C THR A 22 -28.94 -9.34 33.45
N PHE A 23 -28.01 -9.64 34.37
CA PHE A 23 -28.38 -9.94 35.77
C PHE A 23 -29.08 -8.76 36.46
N GLY A 24 -28.60 -7.53 36.27
CA GLY A 24 -29.23 -6.31 36.79
C GLY A 24 -30.67 -6.12 36.27
N ILE A 25 -30.88 -6.37 34.96
CA ILE A 25 -32.23 -6.29 34.35
C ILE A 25 -33.15 -7.34 34.96
N LEU A 26 -32.70 -8.58 35.10
CA LEU A 26 -33.47 -9.66 35.72
C LEU A 26 -33.81 -9.34 37.20
N PHE A 27 -32.84 -8.88 37.97
CA PHE A 27 -33.03 -8.50 39.38
C PHE A 27 -34.05 -7.37 39.52
N VAL A 28 -33.91 -6.28 38.73
CA VAL A 28 -34.84 -5.16 38.77
C VAL A 28 -36.22 -5.60 38.34
N SER A 29 -36.37 -6.45 37.32
CA SER A 29 -37.68 -6.94 36.86
C SER A 29 -38.40 -7.75 37.92
N VAL A 30 -37.67 -8.62 38.65
CA VAL A 30 -38.26 -9.40 39.77
C VAL A 30 -38.66 -8.50 40.94
N LEU A 31 -37.82 -7.51 41.28
CA LEU A 31 -38.08 -6.56 42.37
C LEU A 31 -39.30 -5.69 42.07
N VAL A 32 -39.42 -5.17 40.83
CA VAL A 32 -40.58 -4.39 40.40
C VAL A 32 -41.84 -5.24 40.42
N ALA A 33 -41.78 -6.47 39.94
CA ALA A 33 -42.90 -7.42 39.96
C ALA A 33 -43.37 -7.69 41.41
N GLY A 34 -42.40 -7.95 42.34
CA GLY A 34 -42.69 -8.17 43.75
C GLY A 34 -43.38 -6.97 44.42
N ILE A 35 -42.87 -5.76 44.18
CA ILE A 35 -43.45 -4.52 44.69
C ILE A 35 -44.86 -4.33 44.14
N THR A 36 -45.07 -4.57 42.85
CA THR A 36 -46.37 -4.43 42.19
C THR A 36 -47.40 -5.38 42.79
N VAL A 37 -47.02 -6.65 42.97
CA VAL A 37 -47.93 -7.64 43.62
C VAL A 37 -48.23 -7.27 45.05
N TYR A 38 -47.23 -6.82 45.83
CA TYR A 38 -47.43 -6.34 47.20
C TYR A 38 -48.39 -5.16 47.27
N ILE A 39 -48.26 -4.15 46.40
CA ILE A 39 -49.16 -2.99 46.34
C ILE A 39 -50.59 -3.43 45.99
N LEU A 40 -50.77 -4.30 44.99
CA LEU A 40 -52.06 -4.83 44.58
C LEU A 40 -52.75 -5.60 45.72
N ALA A 41 -51.99 -6.37 46.47
CA ALA A 41 -52.49 -7.09 47.66
C ALA A 41 -52.85 -6.16 48.80
N TYR A 42 -52.02 -5.14 49.10
CA TYR A 42 -52.24 -4.17 50.16
C TYR A 42 -53.54 -3.35 49.93
N PHE A 43 -53.79 -2.91 48.73
CA PHE A 43 -54.98 -2.16 48.35
C PHE A 43 -56.24 -3.04 48.11
N ARG A 44 -56.15 -4.36 48.33
CA ARG A 44 -57.22 -5.35 48.06
C ARG A 44 -57.73 -5.31 46.59
N LEU A 45 -56.87 -4.93 45.64
CA LEU A 45 -57.24 -4.86 44.22
C LEU A 45 -57.20 -6.21 43.51
N LEU A 46 -56.76 -7.25 44.20
CA LEU A 46 -56.72 -8.62 43.66
C LEU A 46 -58.12 -9.25 43.81
N PRO A 47 -58.63 -9.89 42.73
CA PRO A 47 -59.94 -10.56 42.79
C PRO A 47 -59.91 -11.73 43.78
N GLY A 48 -60.81 -11.73 44.77
CA GLY A 48 -60.94 -12.78 45.79
C GLY A 48 -60.42 -12.47 47.18
N GLY A 49 -59.73 -11.36 47.40
CA GLY A 49 -59.11 -10.98 48.70
C GLY A 49 -57.82 -11.79 48.98
N ALA A 50 -56.95 -11.20 49.83
CA ALA A 50 -55.59 -11.77 50.06
C ALA A 50 -55.60 -13.16 50.79
N GLU A 51 -56.71 -13.48 51.44
CA GLU A 51 -56.83 -14.73 52.22
C GLU A 51 -57.26 -15.95 51.41
N THR A 52 -57.77 -15.79 50.18
CA THR A 52 -58.29 -16.88 49.35
C THR A 52 -57.48 -17.19 48.13
N LEU A 53 -56.44 -16.41 47.83
CA LEU A 53 -55.55 -16.63 46.70
C LEU A 53 -54.54 -17.72 47.05
N GLU A 54 -54.58 -18.83 46.30
CA GLU A 54 -53.56 -19.84 46.37
C GLU A 54 -52.18 -19.20 46.08
N THR A 55 -51.14 -19.59 46.87
CA THR A 55 -49.74 -19.09 46.71
C THR A 55 -49.25 -19.26 45.28
N ALA A 56 -49.72 -20.29 44.59
CA ALA A 56 -49.43 -20.56 43.19
C ALA A 56 -49.88 -19.44 42.24
N TYR A 57 -51.04 -18.85 42.44
CA TYR A 57 -51.58 -17.73 41.62
C TYR A 57 -50.69 -16.45 41.78
N LEU A 58 -50.32 -16.12 43.01
CA LEU A 58 -49.44 -14.98 43.28
C LEU A 58 -48.06 -15.15 42.65
N LEU A 59 -47.53 -16.37 42.71
CA LEU A 59 -46.24 -16.69 42.04
C LEU A 59 -46.33 -16.60 40.53
N LEU A 60 -47.41 -17.08 39.91
CA LEU A 60 -47.64 -16.97 38.45
C LEU A 60 -47.81 -15.53 38.01
N LEU A 61 -48.54 -14.70 38.77
CA LEU A 61 -48.72 -13.29 38.50
C LEU A 61 -47.39 -12.52 38.61
N MET A 62 -46.59 -12.82 39.63
CA MET A 62 -45.23 -12.28 39.80
C MET A 62 -44.32 -12.65 38.64
N ALA A 63 -44.35 -13.90 38.22
CA ALA A 63 -43.56 -14.36 37.08
C ALA A 63 -43.96 -13.67 35.78
N PHE A 64 -45.26 -13.52 35.53
CA PHE A 64 -45.77 -12.85 34.32
C PHE A 64 -45.36 -11.36 34.30
N ILE A 65 -45.57 -10.62 35.40
CA ILE A 65 -45.14 -9.22 35.48
C ILE A 65 -43.62 -9.08 35.31
N SER A 66 -42.82 -9.97 35.93
CA SER A 66 -41.36 -9.97 35.79
C SER A 66 -40.93 -10.15 34.33
N VAL A 67 -41.54 -11.07 33.59
CA VAL A 67 -41.24 -11.30 32.16
C VAL A 67 -41.58 -10.06 31.33
N VAL A 68 -42.76 -9.45 31.55
CA VAL A 68 -43.18 -8.26 30.78
C VAL A 68 -42.27 -7.06 31.06
N VAL A 69 -41.95 -6.79 32.32
CA VAL A 69 -41.05 -5.71 32.73
C VAL A 69 -39.63 -5.98 32.22
N GLY A 70 -39.15 -7.22 32.35
CA GLY A 70 -37.80 -7.63 31.84
C GLY A 70 -37.70 -7.44 30.33
N MET A 71 -38.75 -7.79 29.59
CA MET A 71 -38.79 -7.62 28.13
C MET A 71 -38.78 -6.13 27.74
N ALA A 72 -39.56 -5.29 28.46
CA ALA A 72 -39.58 -3.84 28.22
C ALA A 72 -38.22 -3.17 28.49
N ILE A 73 -37.61 -3.49 29.62
CA ILE A 73 -36.26 -2.99 29.99
C ILE A 73 -35.20 -3.48 28.97
N SER A 74 -35.25 -4.76 28.62
CA SER A 74 -34.32 -5.34 27.65
C SER A 74 -34.39 -4.67 26.28
N ALA A 75 -35.62 -4.43 25.77
CA ALA A 75 -35.86 -3.73 24.51
C ALA A 75 -35.31 -2.30 24.48
N PHE A 76 -35.34 -1.62 25.64
CA PHE A 76 -34.81 -0.26 25.79
C PHE A 76 -33.27 -0.27 25.91
N VAL A 77 -32.72 -1.13 26.77
CA VAL A 77 -31.28 -1.22 27.04
C VAL A 77 -30.52 -1.76 25.82
N MET A 78 -31.10 -2.66 25.03
CA MET A 78 -30.47 -3.30 23.88
C MET A 78 -30.17 -2.31 22.71
N LYS A 79 -30.86 -1.14 22.70
CA LYS A 79 -30.58 -0.07 21.71
C LYS A 79 -29.23 0.62 21.95
N LEU A 80 -28.72 0.62 23.17
CA LEU A 80 -27.44 1.26 23.51
C LEU A 80 -26.20 0.57 22.92
N PRO A 81 -26.02 -0.77 23.04
CA PRO A 81 -24.87 -1.47 22.49
C PRO A 81 -24.89 -1.59 20.96
N LEU A 82 -26.05 -1.41 20.29
CA LEU A 82 -26.14 -1.51 18.83
C LEU A 82 -25.67 -0.25 18.10
N LYS A 83 -25.71 0.92 18.72
CA LYS A 83 -25.26 2.18 18.10
C LYS A 83 -23.81 2.15 17.59
N PRO A 84 -22.81 1.65 18.34
CA PRO A 84 -21.43 1.59 17.86
C PRO A 84 -21.27 0.62 16.68
N ILE A 85 -22.02 -0.48 16.66
CA ILE A 85 -22.02 -1.44 15.55
C ILE A 85 -22.61 -0.80 14.30
N THR A 86 -23.76 -0.14 14.41
CA THR A 86 -24.38 0.58 13.29
C THR A 86 -23.45 1.68 12.74
N ARG A 87 -22.75 2.42 13.63
CA ARG A 87 -21.77 3.42 13.21
C ARG A 87 -20.61 2.78 12.45
N MET A 88 -20.09 1.66 12.92
CA MET A 88 -19.02 0.90 12.25
C MET A 88 -19.48 0.44 10.85
N ILE A 89 -20.68 -0.17 10.73
CA ILE A 89 -21.25 -0.59 9.45
C ILE A 89 -21.39 0.60 8.50
N THR A 90 -21.89 1.74 9.01
CA THR A 90 -22.04 2.96 8.19
C THR A 90 -20.69 3.44 7.63
N GLN A 91 -19.64 3.49 8.47
CA GLN A 91 -18.31 3.91 8.00
C GLN A 91 -17.69 2.87 7.04
N MET A 92 -17.90 1.57 7.27
CA MET A 92 -17.49 0.52 6.34
C MET A 92 -18.18 0.67 4.96
N ASN A 93 -19.49 0.97 4.95
CA ASN A 93 -20.22 1.19 3.70
C ASN A 93 -19.74 2.45 2.97
N ARG A 94 -19.38 3.53 3.69
CA ARG A 94 -18.77 4.73 3.09
C ARG A 94 -17.43 4.40 2.47
N LEU A 95 -16.58 3.68 3.19
CA LEU A 95 -15.26 3.24 2.68
C LEU A 95 -15.43 2.36 1.44
N ALA A 96 -16.37 1.42 1.45
CA ALA A 96 -16.68 0.56 0.32
C ALA A 96 -17.24 1.32 -0.90
N ALA A 97 -17.88 2.47 -0.67
CA ALA A 97 -18.35 3.38 -1.73
C ALA A 97 -17.25 4.31 -2.27
N GLY A 98 -15.98 4.17 -1.80
CA GLY A 98 -14.85 4.98 -2.25
C GLY A 98 -14.61 6.25 -1.43
N ASP A 99 -15.30 6.44 -0.29
CA ASP A 99 -15.03 7.55 0.62
C ASP A 99 -13.88 7.15 1.58
N PHE A 100 -12.66 7.35 1.13
CA PHE A 100 -11.44 7.01 1.88
C PHE A 100 -11.15 7.98 3.03
N ASP A 101 -11.88 9.11 3.10
CA ASP A 101 -11.82 10.02 4.24
C ASP A 101 -12.71 9.59 5.40
N ALA A 102 -13.47 8.50 5.24
CA ALA A 102 -14.25 7.91 6.30
C ALA A 102 -13.36 7.56 7.50
N ARG A 103 -13.73 8.05 8.69
CA ARG A 103 -13.01 7.73 9.94
C ARG A 103 -13.98 7.23 10.99
N LEU A 104 -13.54 6.21 11.73
CA LEU A 104 -14.29 5.61 12.82
C LEU A 104 -13.81 6.17 14.16
N HIS A 105 -14.71 6.81 14.89
CA HIS A 105 -14.48 7.31 16.24
C HIS A 105 -15.61 6.89 17.16
N PHE A 106 -15.25 6.32 18.30
CA PHE A 106 -16.19 6.02 19.38
C PHE A 106 -16.06 7.06 20.49
N GLY A 107 -17.19 7.70 20.85
CA GLY A 107 -17.23 8.63 21.99
C GLY A 107 -17.07 7.91 23.33
N LYS A 108 -16.73 8.67 24.39
CA LYS A 108 -16.72 8.13 25.77
C LYS A 108 -18.13 7.65 26.18
N PRO A 109 -18.26 6.53 26.92
CA PRO A 109 -17.20 5.72 27.51
C PRO A 109 -16.65 4.60 26.59
N LEU A 110 -17.31 4.28 25.48
CA LEU A 110 -16.96 3.16 24.60
C LEU A 110 -15.59 3.29 23.93
N GLY A 111 -15.23 4.53 23.55
CA GLY A 111 -13.91 4.79 22.93
C GLY A 111 -12.71 4.57 23.88
N SER A 112 -12.97 4.51 25.19
CA SER A 112 -11.96 4.20 26.20
C SER A 112 -11.76 2.68 26.37
N HIS A 113 -12.64 1.85 25.80
CA HIS A 113 -12.49 0.39 25.90
C HIS A 113 -11.48 -0.08 24.84
N PRO A 114 -10.46 -0.87 25.22
CA PRO A 114 -9.37 -1.26 24.33
C PRO A 114 -9.82 -1.87 23.01
N SER A 115 -10.82 -2.76 23.03
CA SER A 115 -11.32 -3.42 21.80
C SER A 115 -11.97 -2.46 20.80
N PHE A 116 -12.68 -1.43 21.26
CA PHE A 116 -13.27 -0.43 20.37
C PHE A 116 -12.21 0.56 19.85
N ALA A 117 -11.23 0.91 20.70
CA ALA A 117 -10.10 1.73 20.29
C ALA A 117 -9.26 1.03 19.22
N GLU A 118 -8.95 -0.25 19.42
CA GLU A 118 -8.22 -1.10 18.46
C GLU A 118 -9.00 -1.25 17.14
N ALA A 119 -10.31 -1.49 17.19
CA ALA A 119 -11.15 -1.58 16.00
C ALA A 119 -11.19 -0.25 15.22
N ALA A 120 -11.29 0.89 15.91
CA ALA A 120 -11.26 2.20 15.29
C ALA A 120 -9.89 2.50 14.65
N GLN A 121 -8.80 2.18 15.35
CA GLN A 121 -7.44 2.36 14.84
C GLN A 121 -7.20 1.49 13.60
N SER A 122 -7.58 0.22 13.64
CA SER A 122 -7.44 -0.71 12.51
C SER A 122 -8.25 -0.26 11.30
N PHE A 123 -9.51 0.18 11.51
CA PHE A 123 -10.35 0.73 10.46
C PHE A 123 -9.73 1.99 9.85
N ASN A 124 -9.29 2.94 10.68
CA ASN A 124 -8.72 4.21 10.20
C ASN A 124 -7.43 3.99 9.43
N LYS A 125 -6.58 3.05 9.89
CA LYS A 125 -5.38 2.65 9.15
C LYS A 125 -5.72 2.03 7.80
N MET A 126 -6.71 1.14 7.75
CA MET A 126 -7.16 0.54 6.50
C MET A 126 -7.71 1.58 5.52
N ALA A 127 -8.51 2.55 6.00
CA ALA A 127 -9.04 3.64 5.19
C ALA A 127 -7.91 4.53 4.61
N GLU A 128 -6.89 4.82 5.42
CA GLU A 128 -5.70 5.57 5.01
C GLU A 128 -4.90 4.84 3.94
N GLU A 129 -4.60 3.56 4.13
CA GLU A 129 -3.86 2.72 3.17
C GLU A 129 -4.60 2.58 1.83
N LEU A 130 -5.94 2.41 1.89
CA LEU A 130 -6.77 2.37 0.67
C LEU A 130 -6.78 3.73 -0.04
N GLY A 131 -6.90 4.83 0.71
CA GLY A 131 -6.86 6.19 0.16
C GLY A 131 -5.53 6.49 -0.51
N ASN A 132 -4.41 6.15 0.13
CA ASN A 132 -3.08 6.30 -0.43
C ASN A 132 -2.92 5.47 -1.71
N THR A 133 -3.42 4.23 -1.72
CA THR A 133 -3.35 3.34 -2.89
C THR A 133 -4.14 3.92 -4.07
N GLU A 134 -5.35 4.43 -3.83
CA GLU A 134 -6.18 5.00 -4.88
C GLU A 134 -5.62 6.34 -5.40
N MET A 135 -5.05 7.16 -4.51
CA MET A 135 -4.34 8.38 -4.91
C MET A 135 -3.16 8.06 -5.82
N LEU A 136 -2.31 7.09 -5.44
CA LEU A 136 -1.19 6.65 -6.27
C LEU A 136 -1.66 6.07 -7.61
N ARG A 137 -2.81 5.38 -7.64
CA ARG A 137 -3.41 4.87 -8.88
C ARG A 137 -3.91 5.99 -9.77
N ALA A 138 -4.57 7.00 -9.20
CA ALA A 138 -5.04 8.16 -9.95
C ALA A 138 -3.87 8.96 -10.53
N ASP A 139 -2.83 9.21 -9.74
CA ASP A 139 -1.60 9.86 -10.18
C ASP A 139 -0.91 9.07 -11.30
N PHE A 140 -0.86 7.73 -11.18
CA PHE A 140 -0.36 6.85 -12.23
C PHE A 140 -1.12 7.06 -13.55
N ILE A 141 -2.46 7.02 -13.53
CA ILE A 141 -3.29 7.17 -14.75
C ILE A 141 -3.12 8.56 -15.35
N ASN A 142 -3.09 9.60 -14.53
CA ASN A 142 -2.91 10.98 -14.99
C ASN A 142 -1.54 11.19 -15.63
N ASN A 143 -0.47 10.79 -14.97
CA ASN A 143 0.89 10.94 -15.49
C ASN A 143 1.08 10.10 -16.75
N PHE A 144 0.58 8.85 -16.77
CA PHE A 144 0.58 8.00 -17.95
C PHE A 144 -0.11 8.66 -19.15
N SER A 145 -1.31 9.23 -18.93
CA SER A 145 -2.07 9.90 -19.97
C SER A 145 -1.32 11.11 -20.54
N HIS A 146 -0.67 11.88 -19.70
CA HIS A 146 0.13 13.04 -20.12
C HIS A 146 1.37 12.62 -20.91
N GLU A 147 2.13 11.64 -20.42
CA GLU A 147 3.35 11.14 -21.06
C GLU A 147 3.07 10.49 -22.43
N PHE A 148 1.91 9.85 -22.62
CA PHE A 148 1.49 9.30 -23.91
C PHE A 148 0.95 10.35 -24.86
N LYS A 149 0.24 11.37 -24.35
CA LYS A 149 -0.37 12.40 -25.20
C LYS A 149 0.67 13.20 -25.97
N THR A 150 1.76 13.56 -25.32
CA THR A 150 2.82 14.41 -25.91
C THR A 150 3.42 13.81 -27.19
N PRO A 151 3.99 12.58 -27.18
CA PRO A 151 4.54 11.96 -28.37
C PRO A 151 3.48 11.69 -29.45
N ILE A 152 2.26 11.28 -29.07
CA ILE A 152 1.16 11.08 -30.03
C ILE A 152 0.82 12.37 -30.78
N VAL A 153 0.72 13.49 -30.06
CA VAL A 153 0.44 14.80 -30.69
C VAL A 153 1.60 15.22 -31.56
N SER A 154 2.85 14.99 -31.16
CA SER A 154 4.05 15.27 -31.95
C SER A 154 4.04 14.48 -33.27
N VAL A 155 3.89 13.14 -33.20
CA VAL A 155 3.80 12.25 -34.37
C VAL A 155 2.69 12.71 -35.32
N ALA A 156 1.48 12.97 -34.79
CA ALA A 156 0.34 13.43 -35.62
C ALA A 156 0.59 14.80 -36.26
N GLY A 157 1.24 15.70 -35.51
CA GLY A 157 1.60 17.04 -36.00
C GLY A 157 2.58 17.01 -37.17
N PHE A 158 3.70 16.31 -37.00
CA PHE A 158 4.74 16.16 -38.04
C PHE A 158 4.24 15.36 -39.23
N ALA A 159 3.44 14.32 -39.04
CA ALA A 159 2.79 13.59 -40.13
C ALA A 159 1.83 14.51 -40.95
N LYS A 160 1.09 15.41 -40.26
CA LYS A 160 0.24 16.41 -40.96
C LYS A 160 1.06 17.40 -41.76
N LEU A 161 2.19 17.89 -41.21
CA LEU A 161 3.10 18.79 -41.90
C LEU A 161 3.70 18.12 -43.14
N LEU A 162 4.14 16.86 -43.05
CA LEU A 162 4.64 16.06 -44.18
C LEU A 162 3.58 15.95 -45.30
N LYS A 163 2.30 15.84 -44.96
CA LYS A 163 1.22 15.67 -45.92
C LYS A 163 0.84 16.95 -46.65
N HIS A 164 0.95 18.10 -46.01
CA HIS A 164 0.38 19.37 -46.54
C HIS A 164 1.41 20.47 -46.78
N GLY A 165 2.67 20.26 -46.45
CA GLY A 165 3.71 21.30 -46.54
C GLY A 165 4.49 21.27 -47.86
N ASN A 166 4.82 22.44 -48.39
CA ASN A 166 5.89 22.61 -49.40
C ASN A 166 7.23 22.54 -48.65
N LEU A 167 7.72 21.31 -48.39
CA LEU A 167 8.90 21.06 -47.58
C LEU A 167 10.10 20.79 -48.47
N THR A 168 11.28 21.22 -48.03
CA THR A 168 12.55 20.77 -48.58
C THR A 168 12.82 19.31 -48.20
N GLU A 169 13.66 18.60 -48.92
CA GLU A 169 14.04 17.22 -48.60
C GLU A 169 14.68 17.13 -47.20
N GLN A 170 15.43 18.13 -46.80
CA GLN A 170 16.02 18.21 -45.46
C GLN A 170 14.95 18.27 -44.35
N GLN A 171 13.94 19.15 -44.55
CA GLN A 171 12.81 19.26 -43.62
C GLN A 171 11.96 17.99 -43.56
N LYS A 172 11.75 17.31 -44.69
CA LYS A 172 11.07 16.01 -44.72
C LYS A 172 11.81 14.97 -43.88
N GLN A 173 13.12 14.89 -44.09
CA GLN A 173 13.95 13.94 -43.36
C GLN A 173 13.94 14.24 -41.85
N GLU A 174 14.04 15.51 -41.47
CA GLU A 174 13.94 15.93 -40.08
C GLU A 174 12.61 15.51 -39.43
N TYR A 175 11.47 15.75 -40.10
CA TYR A 175 10.16 15.38 -39.59
C TYR A 175 9.96 13.87 -39.51
N ILE A 176 10.50 13.10 -40.45
CA ILE A 176 10.51 11.61 -40.41
C ILE A 176 11.31 11.14 -39.21
N ASN A 177 12.47 11.71 -38.94
CA ASN A 177 13.31 11.35 -37.80
C ASN A 177 12.59 11.60 -36.46
N VAL A 178 11.88 12.75 -36.35
CA VAL A 178 11.08 13.04 -35.15
C VAL A 178 9.93 12.03 -34.98
N ILE A 179 9.25 11.68 -36.08
CA ILE A 179 8.17 10.66 -36.00
C ILE A 179 8.73 9.31 -35.60
N GLU A 180 9.87 8.91 -36.12
CA GLU A 180 10.54 7.66 -35.75
C GLU A 180 10.93 7.66 -34.27
N GLU A 181 11.60 8.71 -33.80
CA GLU A 181 12.04 8.85 -32.41
C GLU A 181 10.86 8.79 -31.44
N GLU A 182 9.79 9.54 -31.67
CA GLU A 182 8.61 9.56 -30.79
C GLU A 182 7.83 8.23 -30.84
N SER A 183 7.82 7.56 -31.99
CA SER A 183 7.22 6.22 -32.12
C SER A 183 7.99 5.16 -31.35
N LEU A 184 9.33 5.18 -31.40
CA LEU A 184 10.20 4.30 -30.62
C LEU A 184 10.05 4.60 -29.11
N ARG A 185 9.93 5.88 -28.73
CA ARG A 185 9.66 6.27 -27.35
C ARG A 185 8.33 5.70 -26.85
N LEU A 186 7.26 5.79 -27.64
CA LEU A 186 5.96 5.20 -27.32
C LEU A 186 6.02 3.68 -27.15
N ALA A 187 6.73 2.99 -28.04
CA ALA A 187 6.91 1.55 -27.95
C ALA A 187 7.67 1.13 -26.67
N ALA A 188 8.72 1.87 -26.30
CA ALA A 188 9.46 1.65 -25.06
C ALA A 188 8.57 1.89 -23.82
N MET A 189 7.76 2.95 -23.82
CA MET A 189 6.81 3.23 -22.73
C MET A 189 5.79 2.10 -22.58
N ALA A 190 5.17 1.64 -23.66
CA ALA A 190 4.22 0.54 -23.65
C ALA A 190 4.85 -0.73 -23.08
N THR A 191 6.08 -1.07 -23.54
CA THR A 191 6.83 -2.22 -23.05
C THR A 191 7.12 -2.12 -21.55
N ASN A 192 7.53 -0.96 -21.07
CA ASN A 192 7.81 -0.73 -19.65
C ASN A 192 6.55 -0.91 -18.79
N VAL A 193 5.38 -0.43 -19.25
CA VAL A 193 4.11 -0.61 -18.53
C VAL A 193 3.69 -2.08 -18.50
N LEU A 194 3.84 -2.81 -19.60
CA LEU A 194 3.56 -4.25 -19.65
C LEU A 194 4.49 -5.03 -18.71
N ASN A 195 5.77 -4.72 -18.70
CA ASN A 195 6.75 -5.34 -17.81
C ASN A 195 6.42 -5.05 -16.33
N LEU A 196 6.09 -3.79 -15.99
CA LEU A 196 5.68 -3.43 -14.65
C LEU A 196 4.44 -4.21 -14.21
N THR A 197 3.41 -4.26 -15.07
CA THR A 197 2.17 -4.98 -14.78
C THR A 197 2.42 -6.49 -14.60
N LYS A 198 3.31 -7.07 -15.43
CA LYS A 198 3.69 -8.49 -15.33
C LYS A 198 4.36 -8.76 -13.97
N VAL A 199 5.33 -7.95 -13.58
CA VAL A 199 6.07 -8.13 -12.31
C VAL A 199 5.17 -7.88 -11.10
N GLU A 200 4.28 -6.90 -11.14
CA GLU A 200 3.33 -6.63 -10.05
C GLU A 200 2.32 -7.75 -9.81
N ASN A 201 1.87 -8.41 -10.87
CA ASN A 201 0.93 -9.53 -10.77
C ASN A 201 1.63 -10.85 -10.40
N GLN A 202 2.96 -10.90 -10.47
CA GLN A 202 3.74 -12.08 -10.15
C GLN A 202 3.94 -12.19 -8.62
N LYS A 203 3.20 -13.11 -7.98
CA LYS A 203 3.29 -13.33 -6.52
C LYS A 203 4.40 -14.29 -6.12
N ILE A 204 4.86 -15.13 -7.03
CA ILE A 204 5.88 -16.15 -6.78
C ILE A 204 6.99 -15.95 -7.82
N LEU A 205 8.23 -15.93 -7.35
CA LEU A 205 9.39 -15.89 -8.24
C LEU A 205 9.50 -17.22 -8.98
N ALA A 206 9.35 -17.18 -10.30
CA ALA A 206 9.51 -18.33 -11.18
C ALA A 206 10.86 -18.26 -11.92
N ASP A 207 11.23 -19.34 -12.60
CA ASP A 207 12.41 -19.43 -13.47
C ASP A 207 13.71 -19.01 -12.76
N VAL A 208 13.88 -19.48 -11.52
CA VAL A 208 15.09 -19.25 -10.73
C VAL A 208 16.17 -20.19 -11.20
N THR A 209 17.27 -19.64 -11.71
CA THR A 209 18.45 -20.38 -12.18
C THR A 209 19.71 -19.91 -11.48
N ARG A 210 20.75 -20.73 -11.46
CA ARG A 210 22.09 -20.33 -11.01
C ARG A 210 22.85 -19.76 -12.19
N TYR A 211 23.34 -18.53 -12.07
CA TYR A 211 24.12 -17.87 -13.12
C TYR A 211 25.14 -16.89 -12.52
N ASN A 212 26.10 -16.46 -13.35
CA ASN A 212 27.12 -15.49 -12.96
C ASN A 212 26.60 -14.07 -13.06
N LEU A 213 26.34 -13.43 -11.89
CA LEU A 213 25.86 -12.05 -11.77
C LEU A 213 26.87 -11.04 -12.35
N SER A 214 28.16 -11.30 -12.17
CA SER A 214 29.22 -10.39 -12.64
C SER A 214 29.25 -10.31 -14.17
N GLU A 215 29.06 -11.43 -14.84
CA GLU A 215 28.95 -11.51 -16.32
C GLU A 215 27.68 -10.82 -16.82
N GLN A 216 26.57 -11.01 -16.11
CA GLN A 216 25.31 -10.32 -16.43
C GLN A 216 25.47 -8.80 -16.37
N ILE A 217 26.11 -8.27 -15.31
CA ILE A 217 26.33 -6.82 -15.18
C ILE A 217 27.27 -6.30 -16.25
N ARG A 218 28.37 -7.02 -16.58
CA ARG A 218 29.27 -6.65 -17.70
C ARG A 218 28.48 -6.55 -19.01
N SER A 219 27.65 -7.54 -19.29
CA SER A 219 26.80 -7.57 -20.49
C SER A 219 25.83 -6.39 -20.53
N CYS A 220 25.24 -6.00 -19.38
CA CYS A 220 24.36 -4.83 -19.29
C CYS A 220 25.11 -3.51 -19.54
N VAL A 221 26.34 -3.37 -19.04
CA VAL A 221 27.20 -2.20 -19.33
C VAL A 221 27.52 -2.10 -20.81
N LEU A 222 27.87 -3.21 -21.46
CA LEU A 222 28.13 -3.26 -22.90
C LEU A 222 26.91 -2.94 -23.75
N LEU A 223 25.71 -3.37 -23.34
CA LEU A 223 24.46 -3.01 -24.03
C LEU A 223 24.22 -1.49 -24.07
N LEU A 224 24.75 -0.75 -23.11
CA LEU A 224 24.60 0.70 -23.03
C LEU A 224 25.80 1.47 -23.60
N GLU A 225 26.78 0.78 -24.24
CA GLU A 225 28.04 1.37 -24.71
C GLU A 225 27.83 2.60 -25.57
N ASN A 226 26.95 2.55 -26.56
CA ASN A 226 26.64 3.71 -27.40
C ASN A 226 26.15 4.94 -26.64
N LYS A 227 25.43 4.72 -25.52
CA LYS A 227 24.89 5.84 -24.71
C LYS A 227 25.98 6.48 -23.86
N TRP A 228 26.76 5.67 -23.15
CA TRP A 228 27.78 6.23 -22.26
C TRP A 228 29.00 6.76 -23.01
N THR A 229 29.36 6.17 -24.17
CA THR A 229 30.43 6.68 -25.04
C THR A 229 30.08 8.05 -25.62
N ARG A 230 28.82 8.27 -26.06
CA ARG A 230 28.38 9.59 -26.57
C ARG A 230 28.50 10.68 -25.51
N ARG A 231 28.42 10.34 -24.23
CA ARG A 231 28.56 11.27 -23.09
C ARG A 231 29.97 11.31 -22.52
N ALA A 232 30.92 10.59 -23.14
CA ALA A 232 32.31 10.45 -22.70
C ALA A 232 32.41 10.03 -21.21
N LEU A 233 31.51 9.15 -20.74
CA LEU A 233 31.53 8.68 -19.36
C LEU A 233 32.61 7.63 -19.16
N ASN A 234 33.20 7.59 -17.96
CA ASN A 234 34.13 6.56 -17.54
C ASN A 234 33.38 5.51 -16.71
N PHE A 235 33.47 4.20 -17.13
CA PHE A 235 32.89 3.10 -16.36
C PHE A 235 33.98 2.35 -15.60
N GLU A 236 33.81 2.24 -14.30
CA GLU A 236 34.71 1.48 -13.40
C GLU A 236 33.95 0.31 -12.81
N LEU A 237 34.49 -0.92 -13.04
CA LEU A 237 33.87 -2.15 -12.56
C LEU A 237 34.78 -2.77 -11.48
N GLU A 238 34.34 -2.72 -10.23
CA GLU A 238 35.11 -3.17 -9.07
C GLU A 238 34.46 -4.41 -8.45
N PHE A 239 34.62 -5.57 -9.09
CA PHE A 239 34.11 -6.84 -8.57
C PHE A 239 34.83 -8.05 -9.14
N GLY A 240 34.88 -9.14 -8.36
CA GLY A 240 35.25 -10.47 -8.81
C GLY A 240 34.07 -11.22 -9.42
N GLU A 241 34.10 -12.55 -9.38
CA GLU A 241 33.05 -13.40 -9.89
C GLU A 241 32.07 -13.79 -8.77
N TYR A 242 30.77 -13.60 -9.03
CA TYR A 242 29.71 -13.90 -8.08
C TYR A 242 28.57 -14.65 -8.76
N ASP A 243 28.34 -15.89 -8.31
CA ASP A 243 27.17 -16.66 -8.72
C ASP A 243 26.01 -16.39 -7.78
N ILE A 244 24.80 -16.31 -8.33
CA ILE A 244 23.55 -16.17 -7.57
C ILE A 244 22.48 -17.14 -8.10
N GLN A 245 21.49 -17.42 -7.26
CA GLN A 245 20.25 -18.10 -7.64
C GLN A 245 19.11 -17.07 -7.70
N ALA A 246 18.69 -16.73 -8.93
CA ALA A 246 17.68 -15.70 -9.15
C ALA A 246 17.01 -15.89 -10.53
N ASN A 247 16.00 -15.07 -10.82
CA ASN A 247 15.49 -14.97 -12.18
C ASN A 247 16.40 -14.01 -12.97
N GLU A 248 17.17 -14.58 -13.91
CA GLU A 248 18.19 -13.88 -14.68
C GLU A 248 17.59 -12.72 -15.50
N GLU A 249 16.47 -12.95 -16.19
CA GLU A 249 15.83 -11.94 -17.05
C GLU A 249 15.27 -10.76 -16.26
N LEU A 250 14.65 -11.03 -15.12
CA LEU A 250 14.13 -9.96 -14.26
C LEU A 250 15.28 -9.13 -13.66
N LEU A 251 16.35 -9.76 -13.17
CA LEU A 251 17.48 -9.01 -12.62
C LEU A 251 18.26 -8.25 -13.70
N LYS A 252 18.37 -8.79 -14.91
CA LYS A 252 18.93 -8.07 -16.05
C LYS A 252 18.21 -6.74 -16.29
N GLN A 253 16.87 -6.73 -16.16
CA GLN A 253 16.08 -5.50 -16.29
C GLN A 253 16.38 -4.50 -15.15
N VAL A 254 16.64 -4.98 -13.92
CA VAL A 254 17.06 -4.12 -12.80
C VAL A 254 18.37 -3.41 -13.16
N TRP A 255 19.37 -4.17 -13.61
CA TRP A 255 20.68 -3.59 -13.93
C TRP A 255 20.62 -2.60 -15.08
N ILE A 256 19.88 -2.92 -16.15
CA ILE A 256 19.68 -2.00 -17.28
C ILE A 256 19.04 -0.70 -16.78
N ASN A 257 17.99 -0.76 -15.95
CA ASN A 257 17.32 0.43 -15.44
C ASN A 257 18.24 1.28 -14.55
N LEU A 258 19.05 0.66 -13.69
CA LEU A 258 19.98 1.40 -12.81
C LEU A 258 21.15 2.00 -13.60
N LEU A 259 21.72 1.25 -14.52
CA LEU A 259 22.83 1.69 -15.36
C LEU A 259 22.40 2.79 -16.34
N ASP A 260 21.22 2.65 -17.00
CA ASP A 260 20.66 3.70 -17.86
C ASP A 260 20.40 4.99 -17.08
N ASN A 261 19.89 4.86 -15.84
CA ASN A 261 19.70 5.98 -14.94
C ASN A 261 21.03 6.65 -14.57
N ALA A 262 22.07 5.86 -14.26
CA ALA A 262 23.40 6.38 -13.96
C ALA A 262 24.02 7.12 -15.16
N VAL A 263 23.89 6.56 -16.38
CA VAL A 263 24.36 7.21 -17.62
C VAL A 263 23.63 8.52 -17.87
N LYS A 264 22.32 8.54 -17.65
CA LYS A 264 21.45 9.69 -17.91
C LYS A 264 21.76 10.87 -16.99
N PHE A 265 21.92 10.62 -15.70
CA PHE A 265 22.10 11.66 -14.69
C PHE A 265 23.55 12.01 -14.37
N SER A 266 24.51 11.33 -14.98
CA SER A 266 25.92 11.74 -14.93
C SER A 266 26.19 12.97 -15.81
N PRO A 267 26.99 13.93 -15.38
CA PRO A 267 27.50 14.97 -16.25
C PRO A 267 28.41 14.37 -17.34
N ALA A 268 28.54 15.06 -18.47
CA ALA A 268 29.48 14.63 -19.53
C ALA A 268 30.91 14.53 -18.97
N GLY A 269 31.62 13.45 -19.29
CA GLY A 269 32.95 13.16 -18.74
C GLY A 269 32.94 12.64 -17.30
N GLY A 270 31.78 12.41 -16.71
CA GLY A 270 31.63 11.89 -15.34
C GLY A 270 32.00 10.40 -15.25
N THR A 271 31.95 9.87 -14.01
CA THR A 271 32.28 8.46 -13.72
C THR A 271 31.08 7.71 -13.22
N VAL A 272 30.89 6.49 -13.70
CA VAL A 272 29.95 5.50 -13.17
C VAL A 272 30.74 4.32 -12.62
N ASN A 273 30.67 4.09 -11.31
CA ASN A 273 31.33 2.97 -10.63
C ASN A 273 30.30 1.89 -10.28
N VAL A 274 30.58 0.65 -10.60
CA VAL A 274 29.76 -0.51 -10.24
C VAL A 274 30.56 -1.43 -9.35
N ARG A 275 30.03 -1.72 -8.17
CA ARG A 275 30.65 -2.60 -7.18
C ARG A 275 29.72 -3.73 -6.79
N ILE A 276 30.25 -4.94 -6.70
CA ILE A 276 29.56 -6.09 -6.12
C ILE A 276 30.32 -6.51 -4.86
N ALA A 277 29.59 -6.71 -3.77
CA ALA A 277 30.14 -7.23 -2.53
C ALA A 277 29.23 -8.30 -1.94
N ARG A 278 29.82 -9.37 -1.40
CA ARG A 278 29.08 -10.41 -0.67
C ARG A 278 29.43 -10.34 0.81
N ARG A 279 28.41 -10.30 1.66
CA ARG A 279 28.53 -10.42 3.11
C ARG A 279 27.62 -11.54 3.61
N GLY A 280 28.20 -12.69 3.90
CA GLY A 280 27.44 -13.86 4.32
C GLY A 280 26.44 -14.31 3.25
N ARG A 281 25.14 -14.24 3.57
CA ARG A 281 24.04 -14.65 2.69
C ARG A 281 23.42 -13.50 1.89
N VAL A 282 24.09 -12.37 1.79
CA VAL A 282 23.60 -11.20 1.07
C VAL A 282 24.66 -10.75 0.07
N VAL A 283 24.24 -10.59 -1.20
CA VAL A 283 25.01 -9.89 -2.22
C VAL A 283 24.45 -8.48 -2.37
N THR A 284 25.34 -7.50 -2.38
CA THR A 284 25.01 -6.10 -2.61
C THR A 284 25.65 -5.63 -3.91
N VAL A 285 24.84 -5.11 -4.81
CA VAL A 285 25.29 -4.40 -6.02
C VAL A 285 25.07 -2.91 -5.79
N SER A 286 26.13 -2.13 -5.96
CA SER A 286 26.10 -0.67 -5.85
C SER A 286 26.44 -0.07 -7.22
N VAL A 287 25.57 0.80 -7.72
CA VAL A 287 25.79 1.61 -8.92
C VAL A 287 25.92 3.05 -8.46
N THR A 288 27.10 3.60 -8.55
CA THR A 288 27.44 4.96 -8.14
C THR A 288 27.71 5.82 -9.36
N ASN A 289 27.04 6.92 -9.50
CA ASN A 289 27.31 7.88 -10.58
C ASN A 289 27.66 9.27 -10.02
N SER A 290 28.49 9.99 -10.74
CA SER A 290 28.68 11.43 -10.51
C SER A 290 27.37 12.14 -10.80
N GLY A 291 26.97 13.11 -9.96
CA GLY A 291 25.73 13.86 -10.18
C GLY A 291 25.19 14.54 -8.94
N ASN A 292 24.08 15.24 -9.12
CA ASN A 292 23.42 15.96 -8.04
C ASN A 292 22.77 15.01 -7.04
N ALA A 293 22.88 15.35 -5.76
CA ALA A 293 22.25 14.60 -4.68
C ALA A 293 20.72 14.56 -4.82
N VAL A 294 20.13 13.44 -4.48
CA VAL A 294 18.68 13.28 -4.36
C VAL A 294 18.23 13.83 -3.01
N ALA A 295 17.28 14.79 -3.00
CA ALA A 295 16.80 15.39 -1.75
C ALA A 295 16.24 14.28 -0.81
N PRO A 296 16.47 14.38 0.52
CA PRO A 296 16.05 13.33 1.46
C PRO A 296 14.57 12.97 1.37
N GLU A 297 13.70 13.96 1.16
CA GLU A 297 12.25 13.79 0.99
C GLU A 297 11.84 13.12 -0.31
N GLU A 298 12.78 12.97 -1.25
CA GLU A 298 12.54 12.36 -2.56
C GLU A 298 13.11 10.96 -2.68
N GLN A 299 14.02 10.55 -1.79
CA GLN A 299 14.72 9.26 -1.85
C GLN A 299 13.77 8.05 -1.85
N GLU A 300 12.65 8.13 -1.18
CA GLU A 300 11.62 7.09 -1.24
C GLU A 300 10.71 7.23 -2.47
N LYS A 301 10.44 8.49 -2.87
CA LYS A 301 9.50 8.80 -3.96
C LYS A 301 10.04 8.46 -5.35
N ILE A 302 11.37 8.53 -5.57
CA ILE A 302 11.97 8.20 -6.87
C ILE A 302 11.71 6.76 -7.33
N PHE A 303 11.31 5.87 -6.42
CA PHE A 303 10.89 4.52 -6.73
C PHE A 303 9.38 4.39 -7.01
N ASN A 304 8.61 5.48 -6.91
CA ASN A 304 7.21 5.49 -7.28
C ASN A 304 7.05 5.58 -8.80
N LYS A 305 5.96 5.01 -9.30
CA LYS A 305 5.65 5.00 -10.74
C LYS A 305 5.46 6.42 -11.27
N PHE A 306 6.09 6.73 -12.40
CA PHE A 306 6.07 8.04 -13.07
C PHE A 306 6.58 9.21 -12.23
N TYR A 307 7.25 8.95 -11.11
CA TYR A 307 7.84 10.01 -10.34
C TYR A 307 9.12 10.51 -11.00
N GLN A 308 9.25 11.82 -11.10
CA GLN A 308 10.42 12.52 -11.62
C GLN A 308 10.68 13.73 -10.71
N VAL A 309 11.94 13.90 -10.28
CA VAL A 309 12.37 15.02 -9.44
C VAL A 309 12.24 16.35 -10.19
N ASP A 310 12.59 16.35 -11.47
CA ASP A 310 12.53 17.52 -12.33
C ASP A 310 11.71 17.24 -13.58
N LYS A 311 10.57 17.93 -13.72
CA LYS A 311 9.68 17.83 -14.89
C LYS A 311 10.23 18.56 -16.13
N SER A 312 11.24 19.42 -15.98
CA SER A 312 11.87 20.15 -17.10
C SER A 312 12.77 19.26 -17.95
N HIS A 313 13.25 18.13 -17.41
CA HIS A 313 14.01 17.11 -18.13
C HIS A 313 13.16 15.90 -18.56
N ALA A 314 11.86 16.07 -18.74
CA ALA A 314 10.91 15.01 -19.13
C ALA A 314 11.25 14.33 -20.48
N THR A 315 12.17 14.88 -21.27
CA THR A 315 12.64 14.28 -22.53
C THR A 315 13.46 13.01 -22.37
N GLU A 316 13.97 12.70 -21.18
CA GLU A 316 14.92 11.61 -20.98
C GLU A 316 14.42 10.37 -20.20
N GLY A 317 13.13 10.24 -19.89
CA GLY A 317 12.62 9.01 -19.24
C GLY A 317 11.22 9.13 -18.67
N ASN A 318 10.56 8.00 -18.48
CA ASN A 318 9.13 7.90 -18.11
C ASN A 318 8.88 7.65 -16.63
N GLY A 319 9.90 7.73 -15.76
CA GLY A 319 9.74 7.50 -14.31
C GLY A 319 9.24 6.09 -13.94
N ILE A 320 9.39 5.10 -14.83
CA ILE A 320 8.94 3.71 -14.60
C ILE A 320 10.11 2.79 -14.24
N GLY A 321 11.33 3.08 -14.71
CA GLY A 321 12.47 2.18 -14.60
C GLY A 321 12.85 1.83 -13.16
N LEU A 322 12.93 2.83 -12.26
CA LEU A 322 13.21 2.59 -10.83
C LEU A 322 12.07 1.87 -10.12
N ALA A 323 10.82 2.10 -10.51
CA ALA A 323 9.67 1.38 -9.97
C ALA A 323 9.70 -0.11 -10.35
N ILE A 324 10.06 -0.44 -11.61
CA ILE A 324 10.28 -1.81 -12.05
C ILE A 324 11.44 -2.43 -11.24
N ALA A 325 12.57 -1.73 -11.12
CA ALA A 325 13.72 -2.22 -10.37
C ALA A 325 13.34 -2.56 -8.92
N LYS A 326 12.62 -1.67 -8.23
CA LYS A 326 12.11 -1.91 -6.87
C LYS A 326 11.22 -3.14 -6.80
N GLN A 327 10.25 -3.26 -7.70
CA GLN A 327 9.30 -4.37 -7.67
C GLN A 327 9.99 -5.73 -7.93
N VAL A 328 10.92 -5.78 -8.90
CA VAL A 328 11.71 -6.99 -9.16
C VAL A 328 12.56 -7.37 -7.95
N VAL A 329 13.25 -6.40 -7.33
CA VAL A 329 14.08 -6.65 -6.15
C VAL A 329 13.24 -7.15 -4.97
N LEU A 330 12.05 -6.59 -4.75
CA LEU A 330 11.11 -7.07 -3.72
C LEU A 330 10.62 -8.49 -4.00
N LEU A 331 10.35 -8.83 -5.26
CA LEU A 331 9.97 -10.19 -5.67
C LEU A 331 11.09 -11.21 -5.34
N HIS A 332 12.35 -10.78 -5.41
CA HIS A 332 13.52 -11.56 -4.98
C HIS A 332 13.78 -11.50 -3.47
N LYS A 333 12.88 -10.93 -2.67
CA LYS A 333 13.02 -10.72 -1.21
C LYS A 333 14.26 -9.88 -0.85
N GLY A 334 14.69 -9.03 -1.77
CA GLY A 334 15.79 -8.10 -1.63
C GLY A 334 15.34 -6.70 -1.19
N GLY A 335 16.29 -5.78 -1.16
CA GLY A 335 16.06 -4.36 -0.88
C GLY A 335 16.76 -3.47 -1.89
N ILE A 336 16.17 -2.30 -2.16
CA ILE A 336 16.78 -1.26 -2.98
C ILE A 336 16.73 0.06 -2.21
N SER A 337 17.82 0.82 -2.27
CA SER A 337 17.95 2.12 -1.64
C SER A 337 18.82 3.07 -2.46
N VAL A 338 18.76 4.36 -2.15
CA VAL A 338 19.63 5.39 -2.69
C VAL A 338 20.36 6.09 -1.55
N GLU A 339 21.61 6.40 -1.76
CA GLU A 339 22.45 7.14 -0.83
C GLU A 339 23.21 8.26 -1.58
N ASN A 340 23.36 9.41 -0.94
CA ASN A 340 24.15 10.52 -1.48
C ASN A 340 25.57 10.46 -0.92
N GLY A 341 26.57 10.75 -1.78
CA GLY A 341 27.94 11.04 -1.40
C GLY A 341 28.34 12.46 -1.83
N ASP A 342 29.60 12.82 -1.66
CA ASP A 342 30.12 14.10 -2.13
C ASP A 342 30.15 14.15 -3.67
N GLY A 343 29.14 14.81 -4.26
CA GLY A 343 28.98 14.92 -5.71
C GLY A 343 28.66 13.59 -6.41
N THR A 344 28.17 12.59 -5.66
CA THR A 344 27.82 11.28 -6.18
C THR A 344 26.49 10.78 -5.64
N VAL A 345 25.81 9.93 -6.41
CA VAL A 345 24.61 9.22 -6.01
C VAL A 345 24.82 7.73 -6.17
N THR A 346 24.50 6.95 -5.16
CA THR A 346 24.68 5.48 -5.16
C THR A 346 23.34 4.79 -5.01
N PHE A 347 22.95 4.00 -6.00
CA PHE A 347 21.86 3.05 -5.89
C PHE A 347 22.40 1.72 -5.38
N LYS A 348 21.82 1.19 -4.29
CA LYS A 348 22.21 -0.09 -3.70
C LYS A 348 21.08 -1.10 -3.82
N VAL A 349 21.39 -2.27 -4.36
CA VAL A 349 20.50 -3.43 -4.41
C VAL A 349 21.06 -4.52 -3.55
N THR A 350 20.30 -5.04 -2.61
CA THR A 350 20.67 -6.18 -1.76
C THR A 350 19.82 -7.38 -2.15
N LEU A 351 20.43 -8.52 -2.38
CA LEU A 351 19.77 -9.76 -2.76
C LEU A 351 20.17 -10.87 -1.78
N PRO A 352 19.23 -11.68 -1.29
CA PRO A 352 19.57 -12.88 -0.53
C PRO A 352 20.18 -13.92 -1.48
N VAL A 353 21.32 -14.47 -1.12
CA VAL A 353 21.90 -15.61 -1.82
C VAL A 353 21.33 -16.88 -1.18
N GLY A 354 20.70 -17.75 -1.99
CA GLY A 354 20.24 -19.06 -1.54
C GLY A 354 21.39 -19.86 -0.89
N CYS A 355 21.05 -20.80 -0.03
CA CYS A 355 22.04 -21.72 0.53
C CYS A 355 22.75 -22.44 -0.61
N GLU A 356 24.08 -22.37 -0.64
CA GLU A 356 24.88 -23.45 -1.21
C GLU A 356 24.60 -24.67 -0.33
N ASP A 357 23.82 -25.66 -0.81
CA ASP A 357 23.78 -27.01 -0.25
C ASP A 357 25.06 -27.73 -0.63
#